data_caed0476bfd1349aed3a7a3224baa716
#
_entry.id   caed0476bfd1349aed3a7a3224baa716
#
_cell.length_a   1.000
_cell.length_b   1.000
_cell.length_c   1.000
_cell.angle_alpha   90.00
_cell.angle_beta   90.00
_cell.angle_gamma   90.00
#
_symmetry.space_group_name_H-M   'P 1'
#
loop_
_entity.id
_entity.type
_entity.pdbx_description
1 polymer ?
#
loop_
_entity_poly.entity_id
_entity_poly.type
_entity_poly.pdbx_seq_one_letter_code
_entity_poly.pdbx_strand_id
1 'polypeptide(L)'
;MSNMPSTCPGCGQPFDASRATYDRNGNLQCGACAARTQIAQGDARAADSLYGVAGGVLGGGIVSLFCFNPFGLLSLATAISGVGWIASVTGNDSRRQLLGPKYSSALAMVAIGTGMSFLALAGVVLKMAGFLLF
;
A
#
# COMPACT_ATOMS: atom_id res chain seq x y z
N MET A 1 -23.03 35.66 27.18
CA MET A 1 -23.24 34.49 26.35
C MET A 1 -22.57 33.31 27.07
N SER A 2 -23.37 32.45 27.70
CA SER A 2 -22.87 31.32 28.48
C SER A 2 -22.32 30.26 27.51
N ASN A 3 -21.00 30.05 27.52
CA ASN A 3 -20.40 28.92 26.83
C ASN A 3 -20.88 27.63 27.54
N MET A 4 -21.98 27.04 27.06
CA MET A 4 -22.36 25.72 27.51
C MET A 4 -21.29 24.73 27.05
N PRO A 5 -20.71 23.93 27.94
CA PRO A 5 -19.77 22.92 27.55
C PRO A 5 -20.49 21.88 26.67
N SER A 6 -20.05 21.75 25.43
CA SER A 6 -20.53 20.72 24.51
C SER A 6 -19.85 19.40 24.82
N THR A 7 -20.59 18.31 24.77
CA THR A 7 -20.03 16.97 25.00
C THR A 7 -19.59 16.36 23.67
N CYS A 8 -18.36 15.87 23.61
CA CYS A 8 -17.84 15.25 22.39
C CYS A 8 -18.54 13.90 22.14
N PRO A 9 -19.19 13.67 20.99
CA PRO A 9 -19.85 12.41 20.69
C PRO A 9 -18.89 11.23 20.56
N GLY A 10 -17.59 11.52 20.29
CA GLY A 10 -16.58 10.47 20.12
C GLY A 10 -15.96 9.96 21.42
N CYS A 11 -15.85 10.78 22.48
CA CYS A 11 -15.23 10.38 23.75
C CYS A 11 -16.07 10.70 24.99
N GLY A 12 -17.21 11.36 24.85
CA GLY A 12 -18.10 11.75 25.97
C GLY A 12 -17.55 12.85 26.87
N GLN A 13 -16.39 13.43 26.55
CA GLN A 13 -15.79 14.48 27.40
C GLN A 13 -16.32 15.87 27.04
N PRO A 14 -16.53 16.73 28.05
CA PRO A 14 -16.88 18.12 27.80
C PRO A 14 -15.69 18.86 27.16
N PHE A 15 -15.99 19.69 26.17
CA PHE A 15 -14.98 20.49 25.48
C PHE A 15 -15.53 21.88 25.16
N ASP A 16 -14.59 22.81 24.93
CA ASP A 16 -14.92 24.17 24.54
C ASP A 16 -15.24 24.22 23.03
N ALA A 17 -16.46 24.70 22.71
CA ALA A 17 -16.92 24.80 21.32
C ALA A 17 -16.03 25.72 20.46
N SER A 18 -15.28 26.65 21.06
CA SER A 18 -14.31 27.51 20.34
C SER A 18 -13.10 26.76 19.78
N ARG A 19 -12.81 25.56 20.31
CA ARG A 19 -11.72 24.67 19.90
C ARG A 19 -12.22 23.39 19.21
N ALA A 20 -13.49 23.37 18.84
CA ALA A 20 -14.09 22.26 18.17
C ALA A 20 -13.71 22.20 16.69
N THR A 21 -13.61 20.99 16.16
CA THR A 21 -13.44 20.72 14.74
C THR A 21 -14.66 19.91 14.26
N TYR A 22 -15.10 20.14 13.03
CA TYR A 22 -16.17 19.35 12.43
C TYR A 22 -15.60 18.09 11.78
N ASP A 23 -16.28 16.96 12.00
CA ASP A 23 -16.02 15.74 11.25
C ASP A 23 -16.62 15.84 9.82
N ARG A 24 -16.43 14.79 8.99
CA ARG A 24 -16.99 14.74 7.62
C ARG A 24 -18.51 14.74 7.59
N ASN A 25 -19.15 14.35 8.67
CA ASN A 25 -20.60 14.27 8.81
C ASN A 25 -21.19 15.56 9.41
N GLY A 26 -20.34 16.58 9.67
CA GLY A 26 -20.76 17.84 10.26
C GLY A 26 -20.93 17.80 11.79
N ASN A 27 -20.49 16.74 12.47
CA ASN A 27 -20.56 16.67 13.93
C ASN A 27 -19.36 17.35 14.58
N LEU A 28 -19.62 18.08 15.66
CA LEU A 28 -18.56 18.71 16.44
C LEU A 28 -17.75 17.64 17.19
N GLN A 29 -16.43 17.70 17.06
CA GLN A 29 -15.49 16.82 17.77
C GLN A 29 -14.46 17.65 18.55
N CYS A 30 -14.01 17.10 19.70
CA CYS A 30 -12.87 17.68 20.41
C CYS A 30 -11.57 17.45 19.63
N GLY A 31 -10.57 18.30 19.83
CA GLY A 31 -9.29 18.25 19.11
C GLY A 31 -8.58 16.89 19.20
N ALA A 32 -8.67 16.20 20.35
CA ALA A 32 -8.09 14.87 20.53
C ALA A 32 -8.76 13.81 19.65
N CYS A 33 -10.09 13.82 19.54
CA CYS A 33 -10.82 12.92 18.66
C CYS A 33 -10.55 13.23 17.19
N ALA A 34 -10.51 14.51 16.82
CA ALA A 34 -10.17 14.95 15.47
C ALA A 34 -8.75 14.47 15.06
N ALA A 35 -7.76 14.62 15.95
CA ALA A 35 -6.40 14.14 15.71
C ALA A 35 -6.35 12.62 15.53
N ARG A 36 -7.05 11.84 16.37
CA ARG A 36 -7.13 10.38 16.22
C ARG A 36 -7.76 9.97 14.90
N THR A 37 -8.82 10.66 14.48
CA THR A 37 -9.49 10.39 13.22
C THR A 37 -8.58 10.68 12.02
N GLN A 38 -7.78 11.75 12.07
CA GLN A 38 -6.82 12.10 11.03
C GLN A 38 -5.69 11.07 10.93
N ILE A 39 -5.15 10.61 12.08
CA ILE A 39 -4.12 9.55 12.11
C ILE A 39 -4.68 8.28 11.51
N ALA A 40 -5.85 7.81 11.95
CA ALA A 40 -6.47 6.60 11.44
C ALA A 40 -6.76 6.66 9.92
N GLN A 41 -7.15 7.83 9.40
CA GLN A 41 -7.34 8.03 7.96
C GLN A 41 -6.01 8.04 7.19
N GLY A 42 -4.96 8.61 7.77
CA GLY A 42 -3.60 8.56 7.22
C GLY A 42 -3.11 7.12 7.10
N ASP A 43 -3.27 6.34 8.16
CA ASP A 43 -2.88 4.93 8.21
C ASP A 43 -3.67 4.09 7.20
N ALA A 44 -4.98 4.29 7.09
CA ALA A 44 -5.81 3.60 6.10
C ALA A 44 -5.37 3.89 4.67
N ARG A 45 -5.07 5.15 4.33
CA ARG A 45 -4.57 5.52 2.99
C ARG A 45 -3.19 4.92 2.72
N ALA A 46 -2.31 4.91 3.72
CA ALA A 46 -0.99 4.31 3.59
C ALA A 46 -1.10 2.80 3.36
N ALA A 47 -1.99 2.10 4.08
CA ALA A 47 -2.26 0.68 3.89
C ALA A 47 -2.82 0.39 2.49
N ASP A 48 -3.79 1.18 2.01
CA ASP A 48 -4.37 1.01 0.68
C ASP A 48 -3.35 1.28 -0.43
N SER A 49 -2.46 2.26 -0.25
CA SER A 49 -1.36 2.52 -1.18
C SER A 49 -0.38 1.34 -1.25
N LEU A 50 0.04 0.80 -0.10
CA LEU A 50 0.94 -0.36 -0.05
C LEU A 50 0.29 -1.60 -0.70
N TYR A 51 -1.01 -1.82 -0.45
CA TYR A 51 -1.76 -2.90 -1.06
C TYR A 51 -1.95 -2.72 -2.57
N GLY A 52 -2.18 -1.48 -3.01
CA GLY A 52 -2.25 -1.12 -4.44
C GLY A 52 -0.96 -1.42 -5.19
N VAL A 53 0.20 -1.11 -4.59
CA VAL A 53 1.51 -1.46 -5.16
C VAL A 53 1.68 -2.97 -5.27
N ALA A 54 1.26 -3.74 -4.26
CA ALA A 54 1.29 -5.20 -4.31
C ALA A 54 0.47 -5.76 -5.48
N GLY A 55 -0.74 -5.22 -5.71
CA GLY A 55 -1.57 -5.55 -6.88
C GLY A 55 -0.91 -5.16 -8.20
N GLY A 56 -0.24 -4.01 -8.24
CA GLY A 56 0.51 -3.57 -9.41
C GLY A 56 1.67 -4.50 -9.78
N VAL A 57 2.40 -5.01 -8.80
CA VAL A 57 3.48 -5.99 -9.01
C VAL A 57 2.92 -7.31 -9.54
N LEU A 58 1.80 -7.79 -9.00
CA LEU A 58 1.13 -8.99 -9.51
C LEU A 58 0.69 -8.79 -10.97
N GLY A 59 -0.02 -7.71 -11.26
CA GLY A 59 -0.47 -7.37 -12.61
C GLY A 59 0.69 -7.22 -13.60
N GLY A 60 1.74 -6.52 -13.20
CA GLY A 60 2.97 -6.37 -13.99
C GLY A 60 3.66 -7.70 -14.28
N GLY A 61 3.70 -8.61 -13.31
CA GLY A 61 4.23 -9.96 -13.48
C GLY A 61 3.43 -10.77 -14.52
N ILE A 62 2.11 -10.73 -14.44
CA ILE A 62 1.23 -11.39 -15.40
C ILE A 62 1.42 -10.82 -16.82
N VAL A 63 1.37 -9.50 -16.93
CA VAL A 63 1.57 -8.81 -18.24
C VAL A 63 2.94 -9.13 -18.82
N SER A 64 3.98 -9.21 -17.98
CA SER A 64 5.34 -9.57 -18.42
C SER A 64 5.44 -10.94 -19.06
N LEU A 65 4.61 -11.90 -18.63
CA LEU A 65 4.61 -13.25 -19.21
C LEU A 65 3.86 -13.33 -20.54
N PHE A 66 2.71 -12.63 -20.66
CA PHE A 66 1.79 -12.77 -21.79
C PHE A 66 2.00 -11.71 -22.88
N CYS A 67 2.51 -10.53 -22.53
CA CYS A 67 2.75 -9.48 -23.51
C CYS A 67 4.14 -9.61 -24.13
N PHE A 68 4.23 -9.14 -25.39
CA PHE A 68 5.51 -9.07 -26.10
C PHE A 68 6.45 -8.09 -25.40
N ASN A 69 7.43 -8.63 -24.67
CA ASN A 69 8.43 -7.89 -23.89
C ASN A 69 9.84 -8.23 -24.41
N PRO A 70 10.22 -7.71 -25.61
CA PRO A 70 11.44 -8.16 -26.32
C PRO A 70 12.72 -7.90 -25.54
N PHE A 71 12.74 -6.88 -24.71
CA PHE A 71 13.93 -6.48 -23.96
C PHE A 71 13.88 -6.81 -22.47
N GLY A 72 12.79 -7.44 -21.99
CA GLY A 72 12.63 -7.76 -20.57
C GLY A 72 12.53 -6.56 -19.62
N LEU A 73 12.39 -5.34 -20.13
CA LEU A 73 12.40 -4.11 -19.32
C LEU A 73 11.23 -4.07 -18.34
N LEU A 74 10.03 -4.49 -18.78
CA LEU A 74 8.87 -4.55 -17.90
C LEU A 74 9.08 -5.58 -16.78
N SER A 75 9.62 -6.76 -17.11
CA SER A 75 9.93 -7.81 -16.15
C SER A 75 10.99 -7.35 -15.15
N LEU A 76 12.00 -6.63 -15.60
CA LEU A 76 13.03 -6.07 -14.72
C LEU A 76 12.45 -5.04 -13.76
N ALA A 77 11.65 -4.11 -14.26
CA ALA A 77 11.00 -3.08 -13.45
C ALA A 77 10.09 -3.68 -12.38
N THR A 78 9.26 -4.68 -12.74
CA THR A 78 8.37 -5.36 -11.80
C THR A 78 9.14 -6.21 -10.79
N ALA A 79 10.23 -6.87 -11.18
CA ALA A 79 11.07 -7.63 -10.26
C ALA A 79 11.73 -6.72 -9.22
N ILE A 80 12.32 -5.60 -9.65
CA ILE A 80 12.95 -4.62 -8.74
C ILE A 80 11.90 -4.03 -7.80
N SER A 81 10.73 -3.64 -8.31
CA SER A 81 9.64 -3.09 -7.50
C SER A 81 9.15 -4.10 -6.47
N GLY A 82 9.02 -5.37 -6.84
CA GLY A 82 8.60 -6.44 -5.93
C GLY A 82 9.60 -6.71 -4.82
N VAL A 83 10.88 -6.83 -5.16
CA VAL A 83 11.95 -7.01 -4.16
C VAL A 83 12.03 -5.80 -3.23
N GLY A 84 11.97 -4.58 -3.78
CA GLY A 84 11.96 -3.35 -3.00
C GLY A 84 10.76 -3.27 -2.05
N TRP A 85 9.58 -3.68 -2.48
CA TRP A 85 8.39 -3.74 -1.64
C TRP A 85 8.56 -4.76 -0.50
N ILE A 86 8.99 -5.99 -0.81
CA ILE A 86 9.26 -7.02 0.21
C ILE A 86 10.24 -6.49 1.25
N ALA A 87 11.39 -5.98 0.83
CA ALA A 87 12.39 -5.45 1.74
C ALA A 87 11.85 -4.30 2.61
N SER A 88 11.05 -3.40 2.03
CA SER A 88 10.48 -2.25 2.74
C SER A 88 9.43 -2.62 3.78
N VAL A 89 8.68 -3.70 3.56
CA VAL A 89 7.59 -4.12 4.45
C VAL A 89 8.08 -5.14 5.47
N THR A 90 8.96 -6.08 5.09
CA THR A 90 9.51 -7.07 6.02
C THR A 90 10.52 -6.45 6.98
N GLY A 91 11.26 -5.43 6.56
CA GLY A 91 12.21 -4.70 7.39
C GLY A 91 11.60 -3.60 8.28
N ASN A 92 10.28 -3.38 8.20
CA ASN A 92 9.62 -2.29 8.94
C ASN A 92 8.31 -2.75 9.59
N ASP A 93 8.36 -2.97 10.90
CA ASP A 93 7.21 -3.44 11.69
C ASP A 93 6.00 -2.49 11.62
N SER A 94 6.21 -1.18 11.52
CA SER A 94 5.12 -0.21 11.39
C SER A 94 4.34 -0.41 10.09
N ARG A 95 5.02 -0.64 8.96
CA ARG A 95 4.36 -0.92 7.67
C ARG A 95 3.64 -2.26 7.68
N ARG A 96 4.22 -3.25 8.35
CA ARG A 96 3.60 -4.56 8.53
C ARG A 96 2.31 -4.46 9.36
N GLN A 97 2.32 -3.67 10.44
CA GLN A 97 1.14 -3.39 11.26
C GLN A 97 0.07 -2.62 10.49
N LEU A 98 0.44 -1.65 9.65
CA LEU A 98 -0.50 -0.91 8.79
C LEU A 98 -1.28 -1.83 7.85
N LEU A 99 -0.64 -2.84 7.28
CA LEU A 99 -1.30 -3.83 6.42
C LEU A 99 -2.22 -4.77 7.21
N GLY A 100 -1.91 -5.04 8.49
CA GLY A 100 -2.73 -5.87 9.37
C GLY A 100 -3.14 -7.20 8.73
N PRO A 101 -4.45 -7.51 8.66
CA PRO A 101 -4.93 -8.78 8.09
C PRO A 101 -4.69 -8.90 6.58
N LYS A 102 -4.45 -7.79 5.85
CA LYS A 102 -4.12 -7.79 4.42
C LYS A 102 -2.66 -8.13 4.13
N TYR A 103 -1.79 -8.23 5.16
CA TYR A 103 -0.36 -8.46 4.99
C TYR A 103 -0.05 -9.76 4.24
N SER A 104 -0.67 -10.87 4.62
CA SER A 104 -0.41 -12.18 4.00
C SER A 104 -0.82 -12.21 2.53
N SER A 105 -1.97 -11.62 2.20
CA SER A 105 -2.43 -11.54 0.81
C SER A 105 -1.57 -10.60 -0.05
N ALA A 106 -1.16 -9.45 0.50
CA ALA A 106 -0.25 -8.53 -0.17
C ALA A 106 1.11 -9.19 -0.44
N LEU A 107 1.66 -9.88 0.55
CA LEU A 107 2.93 -10.60 0.42
C LEU A 107 2.84 -11.71 -0.65
N ALA A 108 1.74 -12.48 -0.66
CA ALA A 108 1.50 -13.50 -1.68
C ALA A 108 1.42 -12.89 -3.09
N MET A 109 0.70 -11.78 -3.27
CA MET A 109 0.60 -11.08 -4.56
C MET A 109 1.98 -10.63 -5.06
N VAL A 110 2.79 -10.03 -4.19
CA VAL A 110 4.12 -9.56 -4.56
C VAL A 110 5.06 -10.73 -4.85
N ALA A 111 5.03 -11.80 -4.05
CA ALA A 111 5.86 -12.98 -4.28
C ALA A 111 5.54 -13.66 -5.62
N ILE A 112 4.25 -13.85 -5.94
CA ILE A 112 3.80 -14.42 -7.20
C ILE A 112 4.20 -13.51 -8.38
N GLY A 113 3.90 -12.21 -8.32
CA GLY A 113 4.21 -11.27 -9.39
C GLY A 113 5.72 -11.13 -9.65
N THR A 114 6.52 -11.10 -8.59
CA THR A 114 7.99 -11.09 -8.67
C THR A 114 8.52 -12.40 -9.26
N GLY A 115 8.01 -13.54 -8.84
CA GLY A 115 8.37 -14.85 -9.37
C GLY A 115 8.06 -14.97 -10.87
N MET A 116 6.88 -14.52 -11.30
CA MET A 116 6.51 -14.48 -12.73
C MET A 116 7.44 -13.57 -13.54
N SER A 117 7.86 -12.44 -12.96
CA SER A 117 8.79 -11.52 -13.62
C SER A 117 10.18 -12.13 -13.80
N PHE A 118 10.68 -12.87 -12.82
CA PHE A 118 11.95 -13.62 -12.94
C PHE A 118 11.86 -14.73 -14.00
N LEU A 119 10.76 -15.46 -14.07
CA LEU A 119 10.55 -16.47 -15.12
C LEU A 119 10.52 -15.84 -16.51
N ALA A 120 9.86 -14.70 -16.68
CA ALA A 120 9.85 -13.96 -17.93
C ALA A 120 11.26 -13.48 -18.33
N LEU A 121 12.05 -12.96 -17.37
CA LEU A 121 13.45 -12.57 -17.60
C LEU A 121 14.31 -13.76 -18.02
N ALA A 122 14.18 -14.90 -17.35
CA ALA A 122 14.90 -16.12 -17.71
C ALA A 122 14.58 -16.55 -19.15
N GLY A 123 13.30 -16.48 -19.56
CA GLY A 123 12.88 -16.74 -20.94
C GLY A 123 13.52 -15.81 -21.96
N VAL A 124 13.66 -14.52 -21.65
CA VAL A 124 14.35 -13.55 -22.53
C VAL A 124 15.83 -13.88 -22.65
N VAL A 125 16.50 -14.16 -21.52
CA VAL A 125 17.93 -14.53 -21.52
C VAL A 125 18.20 -15.78 -22.33
N LEU A 126 17.36 -16.83 -22.17
CA LEU A 126 17.49 -18.06 -22.94
C LEU A 126 17.32 -17.84 -24.44
N LYS A 127 16.36 -16.98 -24.84
CA LYS A 127 16.16 -16.62 -26.25
C LYS A 127 17.37 -15.87 -26.80
N MET A 128 17.94 -14.92 -26.05
CA MET A 128 19.14 -14.19 -26.47
C MET A 128 20.35 -15.12 -26.57
N ALA A 129 20.54 -16.02 -25.62
CA ALA A 129 21.62 -17.01 -25.65
C ALA A 129 21.46 -17.96 -26.86
N GLY A 130 20.26 -18.44 -27.15
CA GLY A 130 19.98 -19.25 -28.33
C GLY A 130 20.25 -18.52 -29.65
N PHE A 131 19.94 -17.22 -29.74
CA PHE A 131 20.24 -16.40 -30.92
C PHE A 131 21.73 -16.13 -31.14
N LEU A 132 22.54 -16.17 -30.08
CA LEU A 132 24.00 -15.99 -30.17
C LEU A 132 24.74 -17.31 -30.51
N LEU A 133 24.06 -18.45 -30.40
CA LEU A 133 24.61 -19.77 -30.66
C LEU A 133 24.31 -20.30 -32.09
N PHE A 134 23.49 -19.59 -32.83
CA PHE A 134 23.17 -19.84 -34.24
C PHE A 134 23.51 -18.63 -35.11
#